data_672627b225605f9dc7e815f626322a14
#
_entry.id   672627b225605f9dc7e815f626322a14
#
_cell.length_a   1.000
_cell.length_b   1.000
_cell.length_c   1.000
_cell.angle_alpha   90.00
_cell.angle_beta   90.00
_cell.angle_gamma   90.00
#
_symmetry.space_group_name_H-M   'P 1'
#
loop_
_entity.id
_entity.type
_entity.pdbx_description
1 polymer ?
#
loop_
_entity_poly.entity_id
_entity_poly.type
_entity_poly.pdbx_seq_one_letter_code
_entity_poly.pdbx_strand_id
1 'polypeptide(L)'
;ASSIYEACKYYSLLQQTTFKNRCAVITSYNPQSKDISEEDMGANTETDKEFIYHTYTGILEDVVPKPGKSKTETYEDQARNAFVDEPARMKLLVVVDKLLTGFDAPSCSFLYIDKSMQDHGLFQAICRTNRLDGEDKDFGYIVDYKDLFTKVEKAISVYSAELDMSSGGA
;
A
#
# COMPACT_ATOMS: atom_id res chain seq x y z
N ALA A 1 -0.29 -3.59 -2.84
CA ALA A 1 -0.47 -3.91 -4.27
C ALA A 1 0.87 -3.94 -4.99
N SER A 2 0.99 -4.72 -6.06
CA SER A 2 2.25 -4.89 -6.81
C SER A 2 2.48 -3.79 -7.86
N SER A 3 1.42 -3.12 -8.31
CA SER A 3 1.48 -2.04 -9.29
C SER A 3 0.47 -0.93 -9.00
N ILE A 4 0.65 0.22 -9.67
CA ILE A 4 -0.29 1.34 -9.58
C ILE A 4 -1.66 0.93 -10.15
N TYR A 5 -1.68 0.18 -11.25
CA TYR A 5 -2.90 -0.35 -11.85
C TYR A 5 -3.68 -1.24 -10.87
N GLU A 6 -3.00 -2.20 -10.24
CA GLU A 6 -3.65 -3.05 -9.23
C GLU A 6 -4.15 -2.25 -8.02
N ALA A 7 -3.40 -1.24 -7.57
CA ALA A 7 -3.84 -0.38 -6.49
C ALA A 7 -5.12 0.38 -6.84
N CYS A 8 -5.21 0.93 -8.05
CA CYS A 8 -6.42 1.57 -8.57
C CYS A 8 -7.58 0.59 -8.70
N LYS A 9 -7.31 -0.64 -9.16
CA LYS A 9 -8.31 -1.70 -9.27
C LYS A 9 -8.87 -2.11 -7.89
N TYR A 10 -8.00 -2.30 -6.90
CA TYR A 10 -8.46 -2.55 -5.52
C TYR A 10 -9.29 -1.39 -4.99
N TYR A 11 -8.85 -0.15 -5.18
CA TYR A 11 -9.62 1.03 -4.78
C TYR A 11 -11.01 1.03 -5.41
N SER A 12 -11.11 0.82 -6.73
CA SER A 12 -12.39 0.78 -7.44
C SER A 12 -13.33 -0.33 -6.94
N LEU A 13 -12.79 -1.51 -6.64
CA LEU A 13 -13.57 -2.60 -6.05
C LEU A 13 -14.03 -2.27 -4.64
N LEU A 14 -13.17 -1.69 -3.81
CA LEU A 14 -13.48 -1.30 -2.44
C LEU A 14 -14.57 -0.22 -2.39
N GLN A 15 -14.65 0.68 -3.39
CA GLN A 15 -15.74 1.65 -3.50
C GLN A 15 -17.13 1.02 -3.73
N GLN A 16 -17.19 -0.26 -4.09
CA GLN A 16 -18.43 -1.03 -4.25
C GLN A 16 -18.79 -1.84 -3.00
N THR A 17 -18.04 -1.69 -1.92
CA THR A 17 -18.21 -2.43 -0.66
C THR A 17 -18.55 -1.50 0.51
N THR A 18 -18.56 -2.05 1.73
CA THR A 18 -18.68 -1.27 2.98
C THR A 18 -17.50 -0.32 3.22
N PHE A 19 -16.41 -0.42 2.44
CA PHE A 19 -15.28 0.50 2.47
C PHE A 19 -15.47 1.74 1.57
N LYS A 20 -16.61 1.89 0.91
CA LYS A 20 -16.94 3.09 0.14
C LYS A 20 -16.70 4.34 0.98
N ASN A 21 -15.93 5.30 0.45
CA ASN A 21 -15.52 6.54 1.13
C ASN A 21 -14.73 6.33 2.44
N ARG A 22 -14.26 5.11 2.72
CA ARG A 22 -13.48 4.74 3.91
C ARG A 22 -12.14 4.12 3.56
N CYS A 23 -11.74 4.18 2.30
CA CYS A 23 -10.45 3.74 1.80
C CYS A 23 -9.84 4.82 0.91
N ALA A 24 -8.52 4.83 0.84
CA ALA A 24 -7.75 5.69 -0.05
C ALA A 24 -6.66 4.89 -0.77
N VAL A 25 -6.26 5.36 -1.96
CA VAL A 25 -5.12 4.82 -2.71
C VAL A 25 -3.99 5.84 -2.70
N ILE A 26 -2.80 5.41 -2.31
CA ILE A 26 -1.60 6.26 -2.23
C ILE A 26 -0.46 5.59 -2.99
N THR A 27 -0.07 6.21 -4.10
CA THR A 27 1.03 5.73 -4.95
C THR A 27 1.94 6.88 -5.37
N SER A 28 2.99 6.60 -6.14
CA SER A 28 3.86 7.65 -6.71
C SER A 28 3.27 8.34 -7.94
N TYR A 29 2.07 7.97 -8.38
CA TYR A 29 1.47 8.51 -9.60
C TYR A 29 0.93 9.93 -9.38
N ASN A 30 1.18 10.78 -10.38
CA ASN A 30 0.64 12.13 -10.45
C ASN A 30 0.07 12.34 -11.86
N PRO A 31 -1.27 12.48 -12.04
CA PRO A 31 -1.89 12.49 -13.35
C PRO A 31 -1.44 13.70 -14.18
N GLN A 32 -1.11 13.46 -15.45
CA GLN A 32 -0.74 14.48 -16.42
C GLN A 32 -1.56 14.31 -17.72
N SER A 33 -1.88 15.40 -18.38
CA SER A 33 -2.69 15.40 -19.61
C SER A 33 -2.12 14.52 -20.74
N LYS A 34 -0.79 14.30 -20.76
CA LYS A 34 -0.11 13.42 -21.72
C LYS A 34 -0.32 11.92 -21.46
N ASP A 35 -0.91 11.56 -20.33
CA ASP A 35 -1.18 10.16 -19.98
C ASP A 35 -2.37 9.60 -20.79
N ILE A 36 -3.14 10.49 -21.43
CA ILE A 36 -4.17 10.15 -22.42
C ILE A 36 -3.63 10.57 -23.80
N SER A 37 -3.28 9.63 -24.65
CA SER A 37 -2.97 9.90 -26.05
C SER A 37 -4.25 9.88 -26.89
N GLU A 38 -4.47 10.93 -27.68
CA GLU A 38 -5.62 11.02 -28.61
C GLU A 38 -5.63 9.91 -29.68
N GLU A 39 -4.50 9.21 -29.85
CA GLU A 39 -4.34 8.15 -30.88
C GLU A 39 -4.94 6.79 -30.45
N ASP A 40 -5.23 6.57 -29.18
CA ASP A 40 -5.79 5.32 -28.66
C ASP A 40 -7.33 5.26 -28.65
N MET A 41 -8.02 6.21 -29.27
CA MET A 41 -9.50 6.24 -29.35
C MET A 41 -10.11 5.24 -30.31
N GLY A 42 -9.37 4.25 -30.78
CA GLY A 42 -9.83 3.25 -31.74
C GLY A 42 -9.92 1.85 -31.17
N ALA A 43 -10.78 1.60 -30.23
CA ALA A 43 -11.45 0.35 -29.84
C ALA A 43 -11.75 0.29 -28.34
N ASN A 44 -12.93 0.04 -27.95
CA ASN A 44 -13.65 -0.22 -26.71
C ASN A 44 -12.91 -0.85 -25.50
N THR A 45 -11.61 -0.77 -25.37
CA THR A 45 -10.83 -1.27 -24.22
C THR A 45 -9.98 -0.15 -23.65
N GLU A 46 -10.36 0.32 -22.48
CA GLU A 46 -9.57 1.24 -21.67
C GLU A 46 -8.18 0.61 -21.40
N THR A 47 -7.11 1.33 -21.74
CA THR A 47 -5.75 0.91 -21.43
C THR A 47 -5.50 1.03 -19.93
N ASP A 48 -4.51 0.29 -19.39
CA ASP A 48 -4.12 0.37 -17.98
C ASP A 48 -3.77 1.81 -17.55
N LYS A 49 -3.18 2.59 -18.47
CA LYS A 49 -2.82 4.00 -18.23
C LYS A 49 -4.06 4.88 -18.12
N GLU A 50 -5.01 4.73 -19.01
CA GLU A 50 -6.28 5.47 -19.00
C GLU A 50 -7.06 5.15 -17.74
N PHE A 51 -7.15 3.89 -17.34
CA PHE A 51 -7.80 3.48 -16.08
C PHE A 51 -7.17 4.14 -14.86
N ILE A 52 -5.84 4.15 -14.76
CA ILE A 52 -5.11 4.83 -13.69
C ILE A 52 -5.42 6.33 -13.70
N TYR A 53 -5.34 6.96 -14.89
CA TYR A 53 -5.59 8.38 -15.05
C TYR A 53 -7.01 8.77 -14.62
N HIS A 54 -8.02 8.06 -15.11
CA HIS A 54 -9.43 8.33 -14.76
C HIS A 54 -9.71 8.09 -13.27
N THR A 55 -9.13 7.04 -12.69
CA THR A 55 -9.26 6.78 -11.26
C THR A 55 -8.70 7.96 -10.45
N TYR A 56 -7.48 8.41 -10.76
CA TYR A 56 -6.86 9.51 -10.02
C TYR A 56 -7.52 10.86 -10.29
N THR A 57 -7.96 11.14 -11.51
CA THR A 57 -8.69 12.38 -11.83
C THR A 57 -9.97 12.46 -11.04
N GLY A 58 -10.72 11.37 -10.96
CA GLY A 58 -11.94 11.31 -10.13
C GLY A 58 -11.67 11.51 -8.64
N ILE A 59 -10.61 10.89 -8.09
CA ILE A 59 -10.22 11.07 -6.69
C ILE A 59 -9.84 12.53 -6.40
N LEU A 60 -9.17 13.19 -7.34
CA LEU A 60 -8.63 14.54 -7.17
C LEU A 60 -9.61 15.65 -7.59
N GLU A 61 -10.81 15.32 -8.08
CA GLU A 61 -11.77 16.29 -8.60
C GLU A 61 -12.06 17.40 -7.60
N ASP A 62 -12.46 17.04 -6.39
CA ASP A 62 -12.85 17.96 -5.31
C ASP A 62 -11.67 18.39 -4.41
N VAL A 63 -10.44 17.96 -4.71
CA VAL A 63 -9.28 18.30 -3.88
C VAL A 63 -8.82 19.73 -4.16
N VAL A 64 -8.88 20.57 -3.16
CA VAL A 64 -8.31 21.92 -3.19
C VAL A 64 -6.86 21.86 -2.72
N PRO A 65 -5.88 22.18 -3.59
CA PRO A 65 -4.47 22.07 -3.23
C PRO A 65 -4.09 23.05 -2.12
N LYS A 66 -3.30 22.58 -1.16
CA LYS A 66 -2.71 23.44 -0.13
C LYS A 66 -1.61 24.32 -0.73
N PRO A 67 -1.31 25.50 -0.13
CA PRO A 67 -0.22 26.34 -0.59
C PRO A 67 1.10 25.56 -0.73
N GLY A 68 1.73 25.63 -1.90
CA GLY A 68 2.99 24.95 -2.21
C GLY A 68 2.91 23.44 -2.45
N LYS A 69 1.69 22.87 -2.54
CA LYS A 69 1.48 21.44 -2.80
C LYS A 69 0.60 21.22 -4.02
N SER A 70 0.83 20.11 -4.72
CA SER A 70 -0.07 19.61 -5.76
C SER A 70 -1.38 19.07 -5.16
N LYS A 71 -2.39 18.83 -6.01
CA LYS A 71 -3.62 18.12 -5.60
C LYS A 71 -3.30 16.74 -5.04
N THR A 72 -2.39 16.00 -5.70
CA THR A 72 -1.99 14.65 -5.28
C THR A 72 -1.33 14.66 -3.90
N GLU A 73 -0.37 15.55 -3.66
CA GLU A 73 0.28 15.69 -2.34
C GLU A 73 -0.72 16.10 -1.26
N THR A 74 -1.64 16.99 -1.58
CA THR A 74 -2.69 17.44 -0.64
C THR A 74 -3.61 16.27 -0.28
N TYR A 75 -4.05 15.49 -1.27
CA TYR A 75 -4.87 14.30 -1.07
C TYR A 75 -4.14 13.24 -0.22
N GLU A 76 -2.87 12.97 -0.52
CA GLU A 76 -2.08 12.01 0.26
C GLU A 76 -1.95 12.40 1.72
N ASP A 77 -1.69 13.68 1.99
CA ASP A 77 -1.65 14.19 3.37
C ASP A 77 -2.99 14.04 4.08
N GLN A 78 -4.09 14.37 3.40
CA GLN A 78 -5.44 14.22 3.95
C GLN A 78 -5.76 12.76 4.26
N ALA A 79 -5.44 11.85 3.36
CA ALA A 79 -5.68 10.41 3.52
C ALA A 79 -4.85 9.83 4.67
N ARG A 80 -3.57 10.21 4.78
CA ARG A 80 -2.69 9.78 5.87
C ARG A 80 -3.16 10.29 7.23
N ASN A 81 -3.48 11.58 7.32
CA ASN A 81 -3.96 12.17 8.57
C ASN A 81 -5.30 11.54 8.99
N ALA A 82 -6.24 11.38 8.06
CA ALA A 82 -7.51 10.72 8.35
C ALA A 82 -7.33 9.26 8.81
N PHE A 83 -6.34 8.54 8.27
CA PHE A 83 -6.07 7.16 8.69
C PHE A 83 -5.51 7.08 10.12
N VAL A 84 -4.70 8.05 10.53
CA VAL A 84 -4.12 8.12 11.88
C VAL A 84 -5.12 8.69 12.88
N ASP A 85 -5.74 9.85 12.54
CA ASP A 85 -6.50 10.64 13.50
C ASP A 85 -8.00 10.28 13.52
N GLU A 86 -8.52 9.72 12.43
CA GLU A 86 -9.95 9.39 12.26
C GLU A 86 -10.16 7.92 11.87
N PRO A 87 -9.70 6.92 12.66
CA PRO A 87 -9.75 5.50 12.29
C PRO A 87 -11.19 4.97 12.12
N ALA A 88 -12.19 5.67 12.64
CA ALA A 88 -13.59 5.35 12.37
C ALA A 88 -14.02 5.72 10.95
N ARG A 89 -13.42 6.75 10.36
CA ARG A 89 -13.74 7.30 9.04
C ARG A 89 -12.87 6.70 7.94
N MET A 90 -11.55 6.62 8.15
CA MET A 90 -10.61 6.05 7.19
C MET A 90 -10.13 4.69 7.70
N LYS A 91 -10.49 3.62 6.99
CA LYS A 91 -10.27 2.23 7.43
C LYS A 91 -9.14 1.53 6.70
N LEU A 92 -8.84 1.94 5.47
CA LEU A 92 -7.93 1.21 4.61
C LEU A 92 -7.12 2.15 3.70
N LEU A 93 -5.82 1.92 3.66
CA LEU A 93 -4.94 2.53 2.67
C LEU A 93 -4.44 1.46 1.70
N VAL A 94 -4.65 1.67 0.41
CA VAL A 94 -4.07 0.84 -0.66
C VAL A 94 -2.81 1.51 -1.14
N VAL A 95 -1.68 0.82 -1.00
CA VAL A 95 -0.35 1.38 -1.33
C VAL A 95 0.43 0.45 -2.24
N VAL A 96 1.41 0.99 -2.99
CA VAL A 96 2.37 0.19 -3.77
C VAL A 96 3.70 0.13 -3.04
N ASP A 97 4.42 1.23 -2.95
CA ASP A 97 5.73 1.34 -2.26
C ASP A 97 5.76 2.46 -1.22
N LYS A 98 4.84 3.42 -1.31
CA LYS A 98 4.75 4.52 -0.35
C LYS A 98 4.32 4.02 1.04
N LEU A 99 4.68 4.79 2.05
CA LEU A 99 4.35 4.56 3.46
C LEU A 99 5.06 3.37 4.13
N LEU A 100 5.91 2.64 3.42
CA LEU A 100 6.76 1.62 4.05
C LEU A 100 7.83 2.26 4.95
N THR A 101 8.25 3.48 4.62
CA THR A 101 9.19 4.28 5.42
C THR A 101 8.55 5.59 5.86
N GLY A 102 8.91 6.08 7.05
CA GLY A 102 8.51 7.43 7.52
C GLY A 102 7.03 7.63 7.86
N PHE A 103 6.17 6.62 7.73
CA PHE A 103 4.76 6.70 8.12
C PHE A 103 4.54 6.00 9.45
N ASP A 104 3.92 6.69 10.38
CA ASP A 104 3.57 6.18 11.70
C ASP A 104 2.06 6.15 11.89
N ALA A 105 1.52 4.95 12.15
CA ALA A 105 0.11 4.72 12.41
C ALA A 105 -0.03 3.59 13.45
N PRO A 106 0.11 3.89 14.76
CA PRO A 106 0.02 2.89 15.82
C PRO A 106 -1.27 2.08 15.81
N SER A 107 -2.41 2.71 15.48
CA SER A 107 -3.73 2.08 15.35
C SER A 107 -3.85 1.10 14.18
N CYS A 108 -2.87 1.06 13.25
CA CYS A 108 -2.88 0.13 12.12
C CYS A 108 -2.71 -1.31 12.60
N SER A 109 -3.78 -2.10 12.62
CA SER A 109 -3.81 -3.45 13.15
C SER A 109 -3.61 -4.55 12.10
N PHE A 110 -3.88 -4.27 10.83
CA PHE A 110 -3.80 -5.26 9.75
C PHE A 110 -2.92 -4.79 8.61
N LEU A 111 -2.08 -5.69 8.12
CA LEU A 111 -1.29 -5.52 6.90
C LEU A 111 -1.60 -6.65 5.92
N TYR A 112 -2.13 -6.31 4.76
CA TYR A 112 -2.37 -7.23 3.65
C TYR A 112 -1.26 -7.09 2.62
N ILE A 113 -0.48 -8.15 2.41
CA ILE A 113 0.65 -8.16 1.49
C ILE A 113 0.28 -8.91 0.22
N ASP A 114 0.03 -8.17 -0.86
CA ASP A 114 -0.17 -8.70 -2.20
C ASP A 114 0.90 -8.17 -3.17
N LYS A 115 2.14 -8.22 -2.72
CA LYS A 115 3.33 -7.84 -3.49
C LYS A 115 4.49 -8.74 -3.10
N SER A 116 5.26 -9.20 -4.08
CA SER A 116 6.52 -9.86 -3.80
C SER A 116 7.49 -8.84 -3.17
N MET A 117 7.92 -9.11 -1.95
CA MET A 117 8.83 -8.27 -1.19
C MET A 117 10.03 -9.10 -0.77
N GLN A 118 11.19 -8.47 -0.67
CA GLN A 118 12.40 -9.10 -0.19
C GLN A 118 12.86 -8.45 1.12
N ASP A 119 13.42 -9.26 1.99
CA ASP A 119 14.14 -8.95 3.23
C ASP A 119 13.76 -7.61 3.90
N HIS A 120 14.51 -6.56 3.58
CA HIS A 120 14.38 -5.26 4.23
C HIS A 120 12.99 -4.61 4.04
N GLY A 121 12.39 -4.73 2.85
CA GLY A 121 11.06 -4.20 2.57
C GLY A 121 9.96 -4.90 3.38
N LEU A 122 10.07 -6.22 3.52
CA LEU A 122 9.14 -7.02 4.31
C LEU A 122 9.23 -6.65 5.80
N PHE A 123 10.43 -6.54 6.36
CA PHE A 123 10.62 -6.12 7.75
C PHE A 123 10.08 -4.71 8.00
N GLN A 124 10.32 -3.77 7.09
CA GLN A 124 9.76 -2.42 7.21
C GLN A 124 8.23 -2.42 7.23
N ALA A 125 7.60 -3.24 6.38
CA ALA A 125 6.14 -3.37 6.34
C ALA A 125 5.60 -3.98 7.66
N ILE A 126 6.24 -5.04 8.18
CA ILE A 126 5.88 -5.69 9.45
C ILE A 126 5.95 -4.69 10.61
N CYS A 127 7.02 -3.90 10.68
CA CYS A 127 7.19 -2.89 11.73
C CYS A 127 6.10 -1.82 11.76
N ARG A 128 5.32 -1.64 10.66
CA ARG A 128 4.21 -0.67 10.63
C ARG A 128 3.01 -1.14 11.44
N THR A 129 2.74 -2.42 11.47
CA THR A 129 1.60 -2.99 12.20
C THR A 129 1.97 -3.52 13.58
N ASN A 130 3.25 -3.81 13.82
CA ASN A 130 3.73 -4.33 15.11
C ASN A 130 4.13 -3.19 16.06
N ARG A 131 3.24 -2.23 16.25
CA ARG A 131 3.39 -1.13 17.22
C ARG A 131 2.27 -1.22 18.24
N LEU A 132 2.61 -0.93 19.49
CA LEU A 132 1.63 -0.82 20.58
C LEU A 132 0.80 0.45 20.36
N ASP A 133 -0.49 0.38 20.68
CA ASP A 133 -1.41 1.51 20.67
C ASP A 133 -2.19 1.49 22.00
N GLY A 134 -1.54 2.00 23.04
CA GLY A 134 -2.07 1.98 24.39
C GLY A 134 -2.32 0.57 24.93
N GLU A 135 -3.44 0.38 25.62
CA GLU A 135 -3.89 -0.93 26.13
C GLU A 135 -4.75 -1.70 25.13
N ASP A 136 -5.12 -1.07 23.99
CA ASP A 136 -6.09 -1.60 23.04
C ASP A 136 -5.48 -2.50 21.96
N LYS A 137 -4.14 -2.49 21.80
CA LYS A 137 -3.45 -3.23 20.76
C LYS A 137 -2.13 -3.82 21.23
N ASP A 138 -2.11 -5.13 21.40
CA ASP A 138 -0.91 -5.88 21.79
C ASP A 138 -0.04 -6.29 20.60
N PHE A 139 -0.64 -6.53 19.42
CA PHE A 139 0.04 -7.00 18.20
C PHE A 139 -0.68 -6.60 16.93
N GLY A 140 0.02 -6.74 15.79
CA GLY A 140 -0.54 -6.56 14.45
C GLY A 140 -0.75 -7.90 13.73
N TYR A 141 -1.73 -7.93 12.83
CA TYR A 141 -2.02 -9.07 11.97
C TYR A 141 -1.44 -8.87 10.58
N ILE A 142 -0.84 -9.92 10.03
CA ILE A 142 -0.32 -9.91 8.66
C ILE A 142 -1.02 -11.00 7.87
N VAL A 143 -1.57 -10.61 6.72
CA VAL A 143 -2.19 -11.51 5.74
C VAL A 143 -1.30 -11.51 4.50
N ASP A 144 -0.64 -12.63 4.26
CA ASP A 144 0.33 -12.78 3.18
C ASP A 144 -0.25 -13.59 2.02
N TYR A 145 -0.48 -12.92 0.88
CA TYR A 145 -0.97 -13.57 -0.35
C TYR A 145 0.15 -14.03 -1.29
N LYS A 146 1.42 -13.81 -0.94
CA LYS A 146 2.59 -14.13 -1.78
C LYS A 146 3.51 -15.20 -1.19
N ASP A 147 3.08 -15.82 -0.09
CA ASP A 147 3.84 -16.87 0.60
C ASP A 147 5.28 -16.44 0.97
N LEU A 148 5.41 -15.20 1.43
CA LEU A 148 6.70 -14.59 1.76
C LEU A 148 7.30 -15.20 3.03
N PHE A 149 6.46 -15.51 4.03
CA PHE A 149 6.91 -16.06 5.30
C PHE A 149 7.47 -17.46 5.15
N THR A 150 6.86 -18.32 4.35
CA THR A 150 7.41 -19.65 4.04
C THR A 150 8.78 -19.57 3.38
N LYS A 151 9.01 -18.56 2.53
CA LYS A 151 10.33 -18.34 1.91
C LYS A 151 11.37 -17.90 2.95
N VAL A 152 10.99 -17.01 3.87
CA VAL A 152 11.87 -16.54 4.96
C VAL A 152 12.19 -17.70 5.91
N GLU A 153 11.22 -18.51 6.32
CA GLU A 153 11.45 -19.70 7.16
C GLU A 153 12.41 -20.68 6.52
N LYS A 154 12.24 -20.98 5.21
CA LYS A 154 13.16 -21.84 4.47
C LYS A 154 14.58 -21.25 4.43
N ALA A 155 14.73 -19.96 4.19
CA ALA A 155 16.03 -19.30 4.17
C ALA A 155 16.72 -19.38 5.54
N ILE A 156 15.98 -19.13 6.63
CA ILE A 156 16.50 -19.23 8.00
C ILE A 156 16.91 -20.67 8.31
N SER A 157 16.10 -21.67 7.96
CA SER A 157 16.39 -23.07 8.24
C SER A 157 17.65 -23.56 7.52
N VAL A 158 17.86 -23.15 6.26
CA VAL A 158 19.08 -23.46 5.50
C VAL A 158 20.30 -22.83 6.15
N TYR A 159 20.21 -21.54 6.50
CA TYR A 159 21.30 -20.81 7.13
C TYR A 159 21.66 -21.37 8.51
N SER A 160 20.68 -21.76 9.32
CA SER A 160 20.92 -22.39 10.62
C SER A 160 21.57 -23.76 10.47
N ALA A 161 21.16 -24.57 9.49
CA ALA A 161 21.78 -25.85 9.21
C ALA A 161 23.25 -25.72 8.75
N GLU A 162 23.57 -24.69 7.97
CA GLU A 162 24.96 -24.40 7.57
C GLU A 162 25.84 -23.98 8.77
N LEU A 163 25.31 -23.19 9.70
CA LEU A 163 26.02 -22.81 10.92
C LEU A 163 26.28 -24.01 11.83
N ASP A 164 25.31 -24.91 12.00
CA ASP A 164 25.47 -26.11 12.80
C ASP A 164 26.53 -27.06 12.21
N MET A 165 26.57 -27.17 10.87
CA MET A 165 27.63 -27.97 10.21
C MET A 165 29.00 -27.33 10.31
N SER A 166 29.10 -26.01 10.32
CA SER A 166 30.39 -25.31 10.44
C SER A 166 30.94 -25.31 11.88
N SER A 167 30.09 -25.43 12.88
CA SER A 167 30.49 -25.50 14.30
C SER A 167 30.75 -26.90 14.83
N GLY A 168 30.38 -27.93 14.08
CA GLY A 168 30.62 -29.35 14.43
C GLY A 168 31.93 -29.97 13.97
N GLY A 169 32.85 -29.17 13.40
CA GLY A 169 34.16 -29.59 12.89
C GLY A 169 35.31 -29.07 13.75
N ALA A 170 35.40 -29.51 15.02
CA ALA A 170 36.56 -29.35 15.87
C ALA A 170 36.86 -30.65 16.60
#